data_35a1198d6c3ecb28f7a3e3d78fea5f90
#
_entry.id   35a1198d6c3ecb28f7a3e3d78fea5f90
#
_cell.length_a   1.000
_cell.length_b   1.000
_cell.length_c   1.000
_cell.angle_alpha   90.00
_cell.angle_beta   90.00
_cell.angle_gamma   90.00
#
_symmetry.space_group_name_H-M   'P 1'
#
loop_
_entity.id
_entity.type
_entity.pdbx_description
1 polymer ?
#
loop_
_entity_poly.entity_id
_entity_poly.type
_entity_poly.pdbx_seq_one_letter_code
_entity_poly.pdbx_strand_id
1 'polypeptide(L)'
;FKAAFGSRFNVQDLGPVSWLLGMTVERDRGTGIIRLGQRQYVLDMLERFNMMDCKPVSSPMAVDAVGKCGDETSVTQLPPRSVPYQSLIGSLLYASVSTRPDITMAVSHLSRYMANPCHAHWEQAKRVLRYLKGTADASLVYGSSVQSSELVGWSDSDYASDVAGRRSRTGYVFMLNGAAVSWKSQRQQTVALSTAEAEYMALTSATQEAMFLRQLMHELHQDSGSAVTIHEDNQSCIALSKNSMTTGRSKHMDVRYHFCREKVES
;
A
#
# COMPACT_ATOMS: atom_id res chain seq x y z
N PHE A 1 4.71 18.19 25.91
CA PHE A 1 4.00 18.56 24.69
C PHE A 1 2.64 19.23 25.00
N LYS A 2 1.68 18.55 25.70
CA LYS A 2 0.33 19.07 25.98
C LYS A 2 0.35 20.43 26.68
N ALA A 3 1.18 20.61 27.71
CA ALA A 3 1.30 21.87 28.45
C ALA A 3 1.83 23.00 27.55
N ALA A 4 2.88 22.75 26.76
CA ALA A 4 3.46 23.73 25.83
C ALA A 4 2.50 24.08 24.68
N PHE A 5 1.67 23.13 24.23
CA PHE A 5 0.68 23.38 23.20
C PHE A 5 -0.51 24.17 23.75
N GLY A 6 -1.02 23.82 24.95
CA GLY A 6 -2.12 24.51 25.62
C GLY A 6 -1.80 25.95 26.03
N SER A 7 -0.50 26.30 26.20
CA SER A 7 -0.09 27.68 26.47
C SER A 7 -0.19 28.60 25.25
N ARG A 8 -0.22 28.06 24.03
CA ARG A 8 -0.27 28.83 22.77
C ARG A 8 -1.61 28.75 22.05
N PHE A 9 -2.37 27.68 22.29
CA PHE A 9 -3.64 27.43 21.61
C PHE A 9 -4.73 27.04 22.61
N ASN A 10 -5.97 27.42 22.32
CA ASN A 10 -7.10 26.93 23.09
C ASN A 10 -7.38 25.47 22.70
N VAL A 11 -7.02 24.52 23.57
CA VAL A 11 -7.12 23.09 23.32
C VAL A 11 -7.88 22.39 24.44
N GLN A 12 -8.65 21.39 24.08
CA GLN A 12 -9.31 20.50 25.02
C GLN A 12 -8.61 19.12 24.96
N ASP A 13 -8.11 18.67 26.09
CA ASP A 13 -7.58 17.30 26.22
C ASP A 13 -8.73 16.30 26.38
N LEU A 14 -8.95 15.46 25.38
CA LEU A 14 -9.98 14.42 25.39
C LEU A 14 -9.49 13.09 26.00
N GLY A 15 -8.28 13.06 26.55
CA GLY A 15 -7.69 11.85 27.14
C GLY A 15 -7.04 10.90 26.13
N PRO A 16 -6.97 9.59 26.42
CA PRO A 16 -6.40 8.59 25.50
C PRO A 16 -7.21 8.48 24.23
N VAL A 17 -6.53 8.44 23.08
CA VAL A 17 -7.18 8.22 21.81
C VAL A 17 -7.72 6.78 21.73
N SER A 18 -9.00 6.63 21.41
CA SER A 18 -9.66 5.34 21.11
C SER A 18 -10.26 5.31 19.71
N TRP A 19 -10.42 6.49 19.10
CA TRP A 19 -10.96 6.66 17.76
C TRP A 19 -10.25 7.82 17.06
N LEU A 20 -9.76 7.59 15.86
CA LEU A 20 -9.07 8.60 15.07
C LEU A 20 -9.36 8.41 13.59
N LEU A 21 -9.93 9.41 12.90
CA LEU A 21 -10.14 9.37 11.46
C LEU A 21 -10.83 8.07 10.98
N GLY A 22 -11.88 7.61 11.65
CA GLY A 22 -12.58 6.38 11.28
C GLY A 22 -11.84 5.08 11.61
N MET A 23 -10.73 5.15 12.35
CA MET A 23 -9.97 3.99 12.84
C MET A 23 -10.19 3.81 14.34
N THR A 24 -10.38 2.59 14.78
CA THR A 24 -10.32 2.21 16.20
C THR A 24 -8.87 2.10 16.63
N VAL A 25 -8.53 2.70 17.76
CA VAL A 25 -7.20 2.61 18.39
C VAL A 25 -7.35 1.92 19.74
N GLU A 26 -6.86 0.70 19.84
CA GLU A 26 -6.81 -0.06 21.10
C GLU A 26 -5.37 -0.10 21.59
N ARG A 27 -5.14 0.29 22.85
CA ARG A 27 -3.82 0.27 23.46
C ARG A 27 -3.87 -0.48 24.76
N ASP A 28 -3.14 -1.58 24.82
CA ASP A 28 -2.84 -2.28 26.09
C ASP A 28 -1.53 -1.72 26.67
N ARG A 29 -1.64 -1.03 27.80
CA ARG A 29 -0.46 -0.44 28.46
C ARG A 29 0.37 -1.49 29.23
N GLY A 30 -0.21 -2.64 29.59
CA GLY A 30 0.48 -3.71 30.26
C GLY A 30 1.43 -4.47 29.35
N THR A 31 1.00 -4.75 28.12
CA THR A 31 1.79 -5.45 27.10
C THR A 31 2.50 -4.52 26.13
N GLY A 32 2.15 -3.23 26.10
CA GLY A 32 2.67 -2.27 25.12
C GLY A 32 2.05 -2.40 23.72
N ILE A 33 1.09 -3.30 23.53
CA ILE A 33 0.45 -3.56 22.23
C ILE A 33 -0.48 -2.42 21.84
N ILE A 34 -0.40 -2.00 20.57
CA ILE A 34 -1.34 -1.07 19.93
C ILE A 34 -1.98 -1.77 18.72
N ARG A 35 -3.31 -1.70 18.63
CA ARG A 35 -4.09 -2.21 17.48
C ARG A 35 -4.77 -1.06 16.78
N LEU A 36 -4.62 -0.99 15.44
CA LEU A 36 -5.34 -0.06 14.59
C LEU A 36 -6.25 -0.85 13.66
N GLY A 37 -7.55 -0.62 13.75
CA GLY A 37 -8.55 -1.33 12.96
C GLY A 37 -9.64 -0.44 12.41
N GLN A 38 -10.38 -0.94 11.41
CA GLN A 38 -11.48 -0.23 10.76
C GLN A 38 -12.75 -1.09 10.69
N ARG A 39 -12.98 -1.93 11.69
CA ARG A 39 -14.13 -2.85 11.68
C ARG A 39 -15.45 -2.12 11.42
N GLN A 40 -15.73 -1.04 12.15
CA GLN A 40 -16.98 -0.29 11.98
C GLN A 40 -17.08 0.31 10.58
N TYR A 41 -16.01 0.90 10.07
CA TYR A 41 -15.97 1.43 8.71
C TYR A 41 -16.26 0.37 7.63
N VAL A 42 -15.75 -0.85 7.82
CA VAL A 42 -16.04 -1.99 6.93
C VAL A 42 -17.53 -2.36 6.99
N LEU A 43 -18.13 -2.41 8.18
CA LEU A 43 -19.56 -2.70 8.34
C LEU A 43 -20.43 -1.62 7.69
N ASP A 44 -20.10 -0.34 7.91
CA ASP A 44 -20.81 0.80 7.29
C ASP A 44 -20.73 0.76 5.75
N MET A 45 -19.57 0.34 5.19
CA MET A 45 -19.45 0.12 3.75
C MET A 45 -20.35 -1.02 3.27
N LEU A 46 -20.35 -2.16 3.98
CA LEU A 46 -21.18 -3.31 3.61
C LEU A 46 -22.67 -2.95 3.63
N GLU A 47 -23.11 -2.18 4.60
CA GLU A 47 -24.47 -1.66 4.67
C GLU A 47 -24.77 -0.70 3.53
N ARG A 48 -23.93 0.33 3.33
CA ARG A 48 -24.09 1.34 2.26
C ARG A 48 -24.23 0.73 0.88
N PHE A 49 -23.50 -0.34 0.58
CA PHE A 49 -23.50 -0.99 -0.73
C PHE A 49 -24.41 -2.23 -0.78
N ASN A 50 -25.25 -2.45 0.23
CA ASN A 50 -26.20 -3.55 0.33
C ASN A 50 -25.51 -4.93 0.20
N MET A 51 -24.39 -5.10 0.91
CA MET A 51 -23.54 -6.30 0.88
C MET A 51 -23.42 -6.99 2.25
N MET A 52 -24.29 -6.64 3.22
CA MET A 52 -24.28 -7.26 4.56
C MET A 52 -24.48 -8.78 4.52
N ASP A 53 -25.31 -9.28 3.60
CA ASP A 53 -25.61 -10.71 3.48
C ASP A 53 -24.73 -11.46 2.47
N CYS A 54 -23.69 -10.80 1.91
CA CYS A 54 -22.82 -11.43 0.94
C CYS A 54 -21.99 -12.56 1.57
N LYS A 55 -21.66 -13.60 0.78
CA LYS A 55 -20.76 -14.68 1.20
C LYS A 55 -19.31 -14.19 1.18
N PRO A 56 -18.55 -14.33 2.29
CA PRO A 56 -17.13 -13.99 2.32
C PRO A 56 -16.31 -14.79 1.31
N VAL A 57 -15.15 -14.24 0.94
CA VAL A 57 -14.14 -14.89 0.09
C VAL A 57 -12.75 -14.74 0.72
N SER A 58 -11.83 -15.65 0.37
CA SER A 58 -10.49 -15.71 0.98
C SER A 58 -9.46 -14.77 0.35
N SER A 59 -9.75 -14.18 -0.83
CA SER A 59 -8.82 -13.25 -1.50
C SER A 59 -9.54 -12.05 -2.09
N PRO A 60 -8.96 -10.84 -2.04
CA PRO A 60 -9.59 -9.62 -2.51
C PRO A 60 -9.73 -9.57 -4.03
N MET A 61 -8.86 -10.29 -4.77
CA MET A 61 -8.88 -10.36 -6.23
C MET A 61 -8.73 -11.81 -6.68
N ALA A 62 -9.43 -12.18 -7.76
CA ALA A 62 -9.24 -13.49 -8.39
C ALA A 62 -8.00 -13.46 -9.29
N VAL A 63 -7.25 -14.55 -9.34
CA VAL A 63 -6.02 -14.67 -10.14
C VAL A 63 -6.25 -14.32 -11.61
N ASP A 64 -7.38 -14.76 -12.18
CA ASP A 64 -7.74 -14.53 -13.57
C ASP A 64 -8.32 -13.12 -13.86
N ALA A 65 -8.54 -12.31 -12.84
CA ALA A 65 -9.28 -11.05 -12.99
C ALA A 65 -8.41 -9.94 -13.62
N VAL A 66 -7.09 -10.00 -13.41
CA VAL A 66 -6.15 -9.00 -13.90
C VAL A 66 -6.09 -8.98 -15.44
N GLY A 67 -6.24 -10.14 -16.09
CA GLY A 67 -6.19 -10.28 -17.55
C GLY A 67 -7.52 -10.09 -18.26
N LYS A 68 -8.64 -10.42 -17.64
CA LYS A 68 -9.97 -10.44 -18.30
C LYS A 68 -10.65 -9.07 -18.40
N CYS A 69 -10.21 -8.09 -17.63
CA CYS A 69 -10.75 -6.72 -17.65
C CYS A 69 -10.07 -5.79 -18.67
N GLY A 70 -9.09 -6.26 -19.43
CA GLY A 70 -8.28 -5.43 -20.34
C GLY A 70 -8.66 -5.49 -21.81
N ASP A 71 -9.54 -6.40 -22.22
CA ASP A 71 -9.94 -6.53 -23.62
C ASP A 71 -11.15 -5.59 -23.89
N GLU A 72 -10.84 -4.36 -24.32
CA GLU A 72 -11.82 -3.30 -24.58
C GLU A 72 -12.81 -3.64 -25.70
N THR A 73 -12.57 -4.71 -26.47
CA THR A 73 -13.34 -5.01 -27.70
C THR A 73 -14.61 -5.83 -27.48
N SER A 74 -14.80 -6.46 -26.32
CA SER A 74 -15.96 -7.35 -26.06
C SER A 74 -16.70 -7.11 -24.73
N VAL A 75 -16.32 -6.08 -23.95
CA VAL A 75 -16.87 -5.89 -22.60
C VAL A 75 -17.99 -4.85 -22.62
N THR A 76 -19.19 -5.27 -22.24
CA THR A 76 -20.35 -4.37 -22.07
C THR A 76 -20.03 -3.32 -20.99
N GLN A 77 -19.84 -2.08 -21.42
CA GLN A 77 -19.67 -0.96 -20.51
C GLN A 77 -20.94 -0.76 -19.68
N LEU A 78 -20.79 -0.41 -18.43
CA LEU A 78 -21.93 -0.01 -17.61
C LEU A 78 -22.44 1.36 -18.07
N PRO A 79 -23.77 1.55 -18.16
CA PRO A 79 -24.31 2.88 -18.40
C PRO A 79 -23.78 3.86 -17.36
N PRO A 80 -23.47 5.11 -17.74
CA PRO A 80 -22.99 6.12 -16.81
C PRO A 80 -23.87 6.21 -15.56
N ARG A 81 -23.25 6.11 -14.38
CA ARG A 81 -23.92 6.18 -13.07
C ARG A 81 -24.94 5.07 -12.78
N SER A 82 -24.97 3.98 -13.54
CA SER A 82 -25.86 2.83 -13.25
C SER A 82 -25.54 2.12 -11.95
N VAL A 83 -24.28 2.20 -11.49
CA VAL A 83 -23.81 1.66 -10.22
C VAL A 83 -22.92 2.68 -9.52
N PRO A 84 -22.84 2.70 -8.18
CA PRO A 84 -22.04 3.67 -7.42
C PRO A 84 -20.55 3.30 -7.39
N TYR A 85 -19.94 2.99 -8.55
CA TYR A 85 -18.59 2.47 -8.67
C TYR A 85 -17.54 3.41 -8.07
N GLN A 86 -17.58 4.71 -8.43
CA GLN A 86 -16.63 5.70 -7.93
C GLN A 86 -16.69 5.84 -6.41
N SER A 87 -17.93 5.84 -5.85
CA SER A 87 -18.15 5.91 -4.40
C SER A 87 -17.58 4.68 -3.70
N LEU A 88 -17.79 3.47 -4.26
CA LEU A 88 -17.25 2.25 -3.71
C LEU A 88 -15.71 2.26 -3.75
N ILE A 89 -15.11 2.57 -4.91
CA ILE A 89 -13.65 2.61 -5.04
C ILE A 89 -13.04 3.66 -4.10
N GLY A 90 -13.66 4.84 -3.95
CA GLY A 90 -13.22 5.86 -2.99
C GLY A 90 -13.23 5.34 -1.55
N SER A 91 -14.28 4.63 -1.14
CA SER A 91 -14.37 4.03 0.20
C SER A 91 -13.31 2.93 0.40
N LEU A 92 -13.08 2.09 -0.62
CA LEU A 92 -12.05 1.04 -0.58
C LEU A 92 -10.63 1.62 -0.57
N LEU A 93 -10.38 2.73 -1.31
CA LEU A 93 -9.10 3.45 -1.27
C LEU A 93 -8.80 3.94 0.14
N TYR A 94 -9.78 4.53 0.82
CA TYR A 94 -9.58 4.97 2.20
C TYR A 94 -9.21 3.81 3.12
N ALA A 95 -9.91 2.68 3.06
CA ALA A 95 -9.56 1.49 3.84
C ALA A 95 -8.15 1.00 3.52
N SER A 96 -7.78 0.95 2.23
CA SER A 96 -6.50 0.43 1.75
C SER A 96 -5.30 1.24 2.21
N VAL A 97 -5.43 2.56 2.33
CA VAL A 97 -4.32 3.44 2.75
C VAL A 97 -4.28 3.65 4.26
N SER A 98 -5.34 3.28 4.99
CA SER A 98 -5.41 3.50 6.44
C SER A 98 -4.94 2.30 7.24
N THR A 99 -5.54 1.11 7.05
CA THR A 99 -5.25 -0.08 7.88
C THR A 99 -5.25 -1.40 7.10
N ARG A 100 -5.51 -1.40 5.79
CA ARG A 100 -5.70 -2.61 5.00
C ARG A 100 -4.73 -2.69 3.81
N PRO A 101 -3.42 -2.91 4.07
CA PRO A 101 -2.42 -3.11 3.03
C PRO A 101 -2.76 -4.28 2.09
N ASP A 102 -3.43 -5.28 2.59
CA ASP A 102 -3.84 -6.51 1.89
C ASP A 102 -4.79 -6.29 0.70
N ILE A 103 -5.55 -5.20 0.68
CA ILE A 103 -6.41 -4.85 -0.46
C ILE A 103 -5.80 -3.82 -1.42
N THR A 104 -4.62 -3.27 -1.11
CA THR A 104 -4.05 -2.12 -1.84
C THR A 104 -3.84 -2.42 -3.33
N MET A 105 -3.35 -3.61 -3.67
CA MET A 105 -3.14 -4.01 -5.07
C MET A 105 -4.47 -4.06 -5.85
N ALA A 106 -5.48 -4.74 -5.28
CA ALA A 106 -6.80 -4.89 -5.90
C ALA A 106 -7.48 -3.52 -6.12
N VAL A 107 -7.46 -2.66 -5.09
CA VAL A 107 -8.08 -1.33 -5.16
C VAL A 107 -7.33 -0.41 -6.12
N SER A 108 -5.99 -0.42 -6.10
CA SER A 108 -5.16 0.32 -7.06
C SER A 108 -5.40 -0.13 -8.51
N HIS A 109 -5.65 -1.43 -8.74
CA HIS A 109 -6.03 -1.92 -10.07
C HIS A 109 -7.40 -1.37 -10.50
N LEU A 110 -8.41 -1.51 -9.65
CA LEU A 110 -9.80 -1.11 -9.93
C LEU A 110 -9.97 0.40 -10.05
N SER A 111 -9.17 1.20 -9.35
CA SER A 111 -9.22 2.67 -9.41
C SER A 111 -8.94 3.25 -10.81
N ARG A 112 -8.23 2.51 -11.65
CA ARG A 112 -7.95 2.90 -13.05
C ARG A 112 -9.20 3.05 -13.90
N TYR A 113 -10.27 2.35 -13.55
CA TYR A 113 -11.51 2.27 -14.32
C TYR A 113 -12.63 3.16 -13.76
N MET A 114 -12.29 4.11 -12.87
CA MET A 114 -13.30 5.01 -12.25
C MET A 114 -14.07 5.85 -13.26
N ALA A 115 -13.42 6.24 -14.36
CA ALA A 115 -14.07 7.05 -15.40
C ALA A 115 -15.04 6.23 -16.25
N ASN A 116 -14.70 4.97 -16.53
CA ASN A 116 -15.47 4.13 -17.46
C ASN A 116 -15.44 2.65 -16.99
N PRO A 117 -16.19 2.29 -15.94
CA PRO A 117 -16.22 0.93 -15.43
C PRO A 117 -17.08 0.02 -16.33
N CYS A 118 -16.70 -1.26 -16.42
CA CYS A 118 -17.54 -2.31 -16.98
C CYS A 118 -18.14 -3.19 -15.87
N HIS A 119 -19.04 -4.10 -16.23
CA HIS A 119 -19.69 -5.02 -15.30
C HIS A 119 -18.66 -5.87 -14.52
N ALA A 120 -17.61 -6.35 -15.19
CA ALA A 120 -16.56 -7.13 -14.55
C ALA A 120 -15.82 -6.31 -13.48
N HIS A 121 -15.55 -5.02 -13.70
CA HIS A 121 -14.94 -4.14 -12.69
C HIS A 121 -15.84 -4.00 -11.46
N TRP A 122 -17.16 -3.87 -11.66
CA TRP A 122 -18.13 -3.81 -10.57
C TRP A 122 -18.16 -5.10 -9.75
N GLU A 123 -18.17 -6.25 -10.40
CA GLU A 123 -18.12 -7.55 -9.71
C GLU A 123 -16.81 -7.73 -8.91
N GLN A 124 -15.66 -7.30 -9.46
CA GLN A 124 -14.40 -7.33 -8.73
C GLN A 124 -14.40 -6.36 -7.54
N ALA A 125 -14.97 -5.17 -7.67
CA ALA A 125 -15.11 -4.25 -6.53
C ALA A 125 -16.00 -4.85 -5.41
N LYS A 126 -17.10 -5.51 -5.77
CA LYS A 126 -17.92 -6.27 -4.80
C LYS A 126 -17.17 -7.45 -4.20
N ARG A 127 -16.26 -8.08 -4.95
CA ARG A 127 -15.41 -9.14 -4.40
C ARG A 127 -14.49 -8.61 -3.31
N VAL A 128 -13.94 -7.40 -3.43
CA VAL A 128 -13.16 -6.77 -2.36
C VAL A 128 -14.03 -6.57 -1.11
N LEU A 129 -15.30 -6.15 -1.24
CA LEU A 129 -16.21 -6.05 -0.10
C LEU A 129 -16.48 -7.41 0.56
N ARG A 130 -16.63 -8.47 -0.23
CA ARG A 130 -16.79 -9.84 0.30
C ARG A 130 -15.57 -10.31 1.07
N TYR A 131 -14.36 -9.96 0.60
CA TYR A 131 -13.12 -10.23 1.32
C TYR A 131 -13.06 -9.44 2.63
N LEU A 132 -13.37 -8.15 2.60
CA LEU A 132 -13.42 -7.30 3.79
C LEU A 132 -14.44 -7.80 4.81
N LYS A 133 -15.59 -8.32 4.39
CA LYS A 133 -16.56 -8.95 5.29
C LYS A 133 -15.95 -10.11 6.06
N GLY A 134 -15.20 -10.98 5.37
CA GLY A 134 -14.56 -12.16 6.00
C GLY A 134 -13.35 -11.79 6.88
N THR A 135 -12.84 -10.58 6.75
CA THR A 135 -11.65 -10.08 7.45
C THR A 135 -11.91 -8.74 8.15
N ALA A 136 -13.15 -8.47 8.56
CA ALA A 136 -13.54 -7.17 9.13
C ALA A 136 -12.78 -6.84 10.44
N ASP A 137 -12.41 -7.87 11.20
CA ASP A 137 -11.67 -7.75 12.46
C ASP A 137 -10.14 -7.65 12.28
N ALA A 138 -9.64 -7.71 11.02
CA ALA A 138 -8.21 -7.56 10.77
C ALA A 138 -7.73 -6.16 11.15
N SER A 139 -6.61 -6.11 11.86
CA SER A 139 -6.01 -4.87 12.36
C SER A 139 -4.49 -4.91 12.22
N LEU A 140 -3.87 -3.74 12.15
CA LEU A 140 -2.42 -3.58 12.29
C LEU A 140 -2.09 -3.68 13.79
N VAL A 141 -1.18 -4.60 14.16
CA VAL A 141 -0.83 -4.89 15.56
C VAL A 141 0.63 -4.58 15.81
N TYR A 142 0.89 -3.49 16.52
CA TYR A 142 2.23 -3.03 16.87
C TYR A 142 2.60 -3.46 18.29
N GLY A 143 3.90 -3.73 18.54
CA GLY A 143 4.41 -4.05 19.88
C GLY A 143 4.30 -5.54 20.23
N SER A 144 4.05 -6.44 19.27
CA SER A 144 4.15 -7.88 19.54
C SER A 144 5.60 -8.25 19.83
N SER A 145 5.83 -8.97 20.92
CA SER A 145 7.10 -9.20 21.60
C SER A 145 8.22 -9.92 20.84
N VAL A 146 8.09 -10.15 19.53
CA VAL A 146 8.99 -11.03 18.76
C VAL A 146 9.77 -10.29 17.65
N GLN A 147 9.50 -9.01 17.40
CA GLN A 147 10.17 -8.32 16.29
C GLN A 147 10.91 -7.07 16.76
N SER A 148 12.05 -6.82 16.10
CA SER A 148 12.89 -5.67 16.37
C SER A 148 12.12 -4.36 16.17
N SER A 149 12.50 -3.34 16.94
CA SER A 149 12.05 -1.95 16.74
C SER A 149 12.65 -1.31 15.49
N GLU A 150 13.35 -2.08 14.66
CA GLU A 150 13.96 -1.63 13.42
C GLU A 150 12.96 -1.47 12.29
N LEU A 151 13.15 -0.45 11.49
CA LEU A 151 12.41 -0.23 10.27
C LEU A 151 12.95 -1.15 9.18
N VAL A 152 12.11 -2.04 8.64
CA VAL A 152 12.47 -3.01 7.60
C VAL A 152 11.50 -2.87 6.43
N GLY A 153 12.03 -2.83 5.20
CA GLY A 153 11.26 -2.71 3.97
C GLY A 153 11.38 -3.93 3.07
N TRP A 154 10.39 -4.12 2.20
CA TRP A 154 10.39 -5.06 1.08
C TRP A 154 9.98 -4.32 -0.17
N SER A 155 10.66 -4.61 -1.27
CA SER A 155 10.40 -4.08 -2.60
C SER A 155 10.18 -5.21 -3.57
N ASP A 156 9.22 -5.05 -4.49
CA ASP A 156 8.88 -6.04 -5.50
C ASP A 156 8.23 -5.36 -6.72
N SER A 157 8.32 -5.98 -7.89
CA SER A 157 7.61 -5.54 -9.07
C SER A 157 6.95 -6.67 -9.84
N ASP A 158 5.68 -6.48 -10.18
CA ASP A 158 4.96 -7.37 -11.09
C ASP A 158 5.21 -6.91 -12.53
N TYR A 159 6.16 -7.61 -13.21
CA TYR A 159 6.64 -7.24 -14.55
C TYR A 159 5.56 -7.35 -15.61
N ALA A 160 5.36 -6.26 -16.37
CA ALA A 160 4.47 -6.19 -17.53
C ALA A 160 3.04 -6.70 -17.28
N SER A 161 2.56 -6.62 -16.02
CA SER A 161 1.26 -7.14 -15.58
C SER A 161 0.06 -6.38 -16.15
N ASP A 162 0.25 -5.16 -16.62
CA ASP A 162 -0.79 -4.41 -17.32
C ASP A 162 -0.91 -4.90 -18.78
N VAL A 163 -1.92 -5.70 -19.05
CA VAL A 163 -2.10 -6.35 -20.36
C VAL A 163 -2.20 -5.33 -21.51
N ALA A 164 -2.91 -4.23 -21.31
CA ALA A 164 -3.14 -3.21 -22.35
C ALA A 164 -1.88 -2.35 -22.59
N GLY A 165 -1.22 -1.89 -21.53
CA GLY A 165 -0.10 -0.95 -21.62
C GLY A 165 1.26 -1.58 -21.37
N ARG A 166 1.34 -2.89 -21.08
CA ARG A 166 2.57 -3.65 -20.77
C ARG A 166 3.44 -2.99 -19.68
N ARG A 167 2.84 -2.18 -18.83
CA ARG A 167 3.51 -1.53 -17.70
C ARG A 167 3.56 -2.46 -16.50
N SER A 168 4.65 -2.44 -15.79
CA SER A 168 4.84 -3.18 -14.54
C SER A 168 4.12 -2.48 -13.38
N ARG A 169 4.04 -3.17 -12.27
CA ARG A 169 3.49 -2.64 -11.02
C ARG A 169 4.59 -2.63 -9.97
N THR A 170 4.80 -1.49 -9.34
CA THR A 170 5.65 -1.33 -8.16
C THR A 170 4.87 -1.70 -6.91
N GLY A 171 5.46 -2.50 -6.03
CA GLY A 171 5.02 -2.78 -4.68
C GLY A 171 6.13 -2.49 -3.67
N TYR A 172 5.77 -1.94 -2.50
CA TYR A 172 6.62 -1.96 -1.33
C TYR A 172 5.80 -2.01 -0.05
N VAL A 173 6.40 -2.51 1.01
CA VAL A 173 5.89 -2.44 2.37
C VAL A 173 7.03 -2.19 3.35
N PHE A 174 6.81 -1.28 4.31
CA PHE A 174 7.69 -1.06 5.45
C PHE A 174 7.00 -1.47 6.73
N MET A 175 7.71 -2.20 7.56
CA MET A 175 7.25 -2.66 8.86
C MET A 175 8.08 -2.05 9.98
N LEU A 176 7.42 -1.74 11.08
CA LEU A 176 8.01 -1.27 12.32
C LEU A 176 7.24 -1.90 13.49
N ASN A 177 7.95 -2.43 14.49
CA ASN A 177 7.34 -3.06 15.66
C ASN A 177 6.28 -4.13 15.33
N GLY A 178 6.47 -4.90 14.24
CA GLY A 178 5.62 -6.04 13.89
C GLY A 178 4.44 -5.74 12.96
N ALA A 179 4.19 -4.48 12.58
CA ALA A 179 3.13 -4.14 11.65
C ALA A 179 3.57 -3.15 10.56
N ALA A 180 2.81 -3.11 9.46
CA ALA A 180 3.07 -2.21 8.36
C ALA A 180 2.82 -0.74 8.78
N VAL A 181 3.78 0.14 8.47
CA VAL A 181 3.70 1.60 8.71
C VAL A 181 3.61 2.39 7.42
N SER A 182 4.09 1.83 6.31
CA SER A 182 3.93 2.39 4.97
C SER A 182 3.87 1.28 3.94
N TRP A 183 3.03 1.44 2.92
CA TRP A 183 2.89 0.49 1.82
C TRP A 183 2.35 1.16 0.57
N LYS A 184 2.67 0.57 -0.58
CA LYS A 184 2.21 1.06 -1.87
C LYS A 184 2.05 -0.09 -2.86
N SER A 185 1.06 0.02 -3.73
CA SER A 185 0.98 -0.75 -4.97
C SER A 185 0.52 0.17 -6.08
N GLN A 186 1.39 0.43 -7.07
CA GLN A 186 1.14 1.41 -8.12
C GLN A 186 1.68 0.92 -9.46
N ARG A 187 0.89 1.13 -10.55
CA ARG A 187 1.38 0.92 -11.91
C ARG A 187 2.51 1.91 -12.22
N GLN A 188 3.58 1.42 -12.82
CA GLN A 188 4.69 2.24 -13.26
C GLN A 188 4.29 3.19 -14.39
N GLN A 189 4.90 4.36 -14.45
CA GLN A 189 4.57 5.38 -15.45
C GLN A 189 5.15 5.06 -16.83
N THR A 190 6.26 4.32 -16.87
CA THR A 190 6.95 3.89 -18.10
C THR A 190 6.90 2.38 -18.23
N VAL A 191 7.13 1.86 -19.44
CA VAL A 191 7.29 0.44 -19.70
C VAL A 191 8.75 0.08 -19.40
N ALA A 192 8.95 -0.88 -18.50
CA ALA A 192 10.27 -1.45 -18.23
C ALA A 192 10.64 -2.44 -19.34
N LEU A 193 11.89 -2.43 -19.80
CA LEU A 193 12.39 -3.29 -20.87
C LEU A 193 12.85 -4.66 -20.37
N SER A 194 12.97 -4.82 -19.05
CA SER A 194 13.35 -6.10 -18.41
C SER A 194 12.73 -6.18 -17.00
N THR A 195 12.71 -7.40 -16.45
CA THR A 195 12.31 -7.62 -15.05
C THR A 195 13.21 -6.84 -14.10
N ALA A 196 14.54 -6.91 -14.27
CA ALA A 196 15.50 -6.17 -13.45
C ALA A 196 15.28 -4.65 -13.47
N GLU A 197 14.86 -4.09 -14.62
CA GLU A 197 14.50 -2.67 -14.72
C GLU A 197 13.23 -2.35 -13.92
N ALA A 198 12.20 -3.20 -14.02
CA ALA A 198 10.97 -3.02 -13.26
C ALA A 198 11.22 -3.08 -11.75
N GLU A 199 12.05 -4.07 -11.31
CA GLU A 199 12.47 -4.18 -9.90
C GLU A 199 13.25 -2.95 -9.44
N TYR A 200 14.16 -2.48 -10.27
CA TYR A 200 14.94 -1.29 -9.92
C TYR A 200 14.06 -0.02 -9.77
N MET A 201 13.00 0.08 -10.58
CA MET A 201 12.00 1.14 -10.43
C MET A 201 11.22 1.01 -9.11
N ALA A 202 10.91 -0.23 -8.70
CA ALA A 202 10.27 -0.50 -7.42
C ALA A 202 11.22 -0.17 -6.25
N LEU A 203 12.46 -0.64 -6.30
CA LEU A 203 13.51 -0.35 -5.33
C LEU A 203 13.74 1.16 -5.17
N THR A 204 13.76 1.92 -6.29
CA THR A 204 13.86 3.39 -6.23
C THR A 204 12.72 4.01 -5.43
N SER A 205 11.47 3.57 -5.66
CA SER A 205 10.32 4.05 -4.89
C SER A 205 10.40 3.66 -3.41
N ALA A 206 10.84 2.44 -3.12
CA ALA A 206 11.05 1.99 -1.74
C ALA A 206 12.16 2.78 -1.05
N THR A 207 13.27 3.06 -1.73
CA THR A 207 14.37 3.88 -1.19
C THR A 207 13.92 5.29 -0.84
N GLN A 208 13.11 5.93 -1.69
CA GLN A 208 12.53 7.26 -1.40
C GLN A 208 11.66 7.22 -0.13
N GLU A 209 10.83 6.20 0.02
CA GLU A 209 10.00 6.02 1.20
C GLU A 209 10.83 5.74 2.46
N ALA A 210 11.87 4.90 2.35
CA ALA A 210 12.79 4.62 3.45
C ALA A 210 13.45 5.90 3.97
N MET A 211 13.89 6.77 3.07
CA MET A 211 14.47 8.08 3.45
C MET A 211 13.47 8.96 4.19
N PHE A 212 12.22 9.03 3.71
CA PHE A 212 11.17 9.78 4.38
C PHE A 212 10.88 9.23 5.78
N LEU A 213 10.73 7.92 5.91
CA LEU A 213 10.46 7.27 7.20
C LEU A 213 11.62 7.44 8.18
N ARG A 214 12.88 7.31 7.70
CA ARG A 214 14.07 7.56 8.52
C ARG A 214 14.12 9.01 9.02
N GLN A 215 13.86 9.99 8.15
CA GLN A 215 13.77 11.39 8.54
C GLN A 215 12.67 11.61 9.59
N LEU A 216 11.50 11.04 9.40
CA LEU A 216 10.40 11.13 10.36
C LEU A 216 10.78 10.52 11.72
N MET A 217 11.42 9.35 11.73
CA MET A 217 11.90 8.70 12.96
C MET A 217 12.94 9.57 13.67
N HIS A 218 13.85 10.19 12.91
CA HIS A 218 14.84 11.11 13.45
C HIS A 218 14.18 12.32 14.13
N GLU A 219 13.22 12.95 13.48
CA GLU A 219 12.47 14.09 14.05
C GLU A 219 11.63 13.72 15.27
N LEU A 220 11.16 12.47 15.35
CA LEU A 220 10.48 11.91 16.52
C LEU A 220 11.43 11.43 17.62
N HIS A 221 12.75 11.59 17.46
CA HIS A 221 13.79 11.06 18.36
C HIS A 221 13.68 9.54 18.60
N GLN A 222 13.28 8.80 17.57
CA GLN A 222 13.15 7.33 17.57
C GLN A 222 14.13 6.65 16.62
N ASP A 223 15.04 7.41 16.01
CA ASP A 223 16.05 6.88 15.10
C ASP A 223 17.12 6.10 15.90
N SER A 224 17.33 4.85 15.52
CA SER A 224 18.40 4.00 16.07
C SER A 224 19.79 4.34 15.52
N GLY A 225 19.88 5.23 14.51
CA GLY A 225 21.10 5.50 13.76
C GLY A 225 21.51 4.35 12.81
N SER A 226 20.73 3.28 12.75
CA SER A 226 20.99 2.13 11.89
C SER A 226 20.52 2.38 10.46
N ALA A 227 21.15 1.72 9.49
CA ALA A 227 20.68 1.69 8.11
C ALA A 227 19.34 0.97 8.01
N VAL A 228 18.43 1.48 7.16
CA VAL A 228 17.15 0.80 6.89
C VAL A 228 17.39 -0.35 5.91
N THR A 229 17.06 -1.57 6.32
CA THR A 229 17.16 -2.74 5.44
C THR A 229 15.97 -2.80 4.49
N ILE A 230 16.22 -2.92 3.18
CA ILE A 230 15.22 -3.19 2.16
C ILE A 230 15.53 -4.55 1.53
N HIS A 231 14.59 -5.49 1.63
CA HIS A 231 14.67 -6.80 0.99
C HIS A 231 14.22 -6.70 -0.46
N GLU A 232 15.02 -7.27 -1.35
CA GLU A 232 14.80 -7.37 -2.79
C GLU A 232 15.20 -8.78 -3.22
N ASP A 233 14.40 -9.45 -4.03
CA ASP A 233 14.67 -10.85 -4.43
C ASP A 233 15.41 -10.95 -5.78
N ASN A 234 15.39 -9.90 -6.59
CA ASN A 234 16.04 -9.89 -7.89
C ASN A 234 17.55 -9.64 -7.79
N GLN A 235 18.36 -10.69 -7.98
CA GLN A 235 19.81 -10.63 -7.88
C GLN A 235 20.45 -9.62 -8.84
N SER A 236 19.86 -9.44 -10.04
CA SER A 236 20.34 -8.45 -11.01
C SER A 236 20.07 -7.03 -10.52
N CYS A 237 18.92 -6.78 -9.91
CA CYS A 237 18.58 -5.51 -9.29
C CYS A 237 19.55 -5.20 -8.14
N ILE A 238 19.81 -6.17 -7.26
CA ILE A 238 20.76 -6.03 -6.14
C ILE A 238 22.17 -5.74 -6.66
N ALA A 239 22.63 -6.48 -7.68
CA ALA A 239 23.95 -6.23 -8.27
C ALA A 239 24.07 -4.83 -8.87
N LEU A 240 23.03 -4.34 -9.56
CA LEU A 240 22.97 -3.01 -10.13
C LEU A 240 23.00 -1.90 -9.05
N SER A 241 22.39 -2.13 -7.89
CA SER A 241 22.37 -1.15 -6.79
C SER A 241 23.74 -1.00 -6.10
N LYS A 242 24.63 -2.01 -6.24
CA LYS A 242 25.96 -2.07 -5.61
C LYS A 242 27.13 -1.74 -6.56
N ASN A 243 26.93 -1.87 -7.88
CA ASN A 243 28.01 -1.72 -8.86
C ASN A 243 28.01 -0.35 -9.54
N SER A 244 29.23 0.24 -9.69
CA SER A 244 29.41 1.55 -10.33
C SER A 244 29.41 1.50 -11.87
N MET A 245 29.41 0.33 -12.51
CA MET A 245 29.49 0.21 -13.96
C MET A 245 28.11 0.37 -14.61
N THR A 246 27.86 1.52 -15.21
CA THR A 246 26.75 1.72 -16.14
C THR A 246 27.04 1.02 -17.45
N THR A 247 26.29 -0.03 -17.78
CA THR A 247 26.30 -0.61 -19.12
C THR A 247 25.53 0.32 -20.07
N GLY A 248 25.98 0.45 -21.32
CA GLY A 248 25.37 1.36 -22.31
C GLY A 248 23.86 1.12 -22.59
N ARG A 249 23.28 0.05 -22.04
CA ARG A 249 21.84 -0.26 -22.10
C ARG A 249 20.97 0.45 -21.04
N SER A 250 21.57 1.10 -20.06
CA SER A 250 20.85 1.68 -18.90
C SER A 250 20.83 3.21 -18.84
N LYS A 251 21.26 3.92 -19.91
CA LYS A 251 21.33 5.39 -19.93
C LYS A 251 20.00 6.10 -19.60
N HIS A 252 18.87 5.55 -19.98
CA HIS A 252 17.56 6.13 -19.69
C HIS A 252 17.13 5.98 -18.23
N MET A 253 17.83 5.13 -17.45
CA MET A 253 17.62 4.91 -16.02
C MET A 253 18.73 5.50 -15.14
N ASP A 254 19.68 6.21 -15.75
CA ASP A 254 20.90 6.67 -15.11
C ASP A 254 20.67 7.42 -13.78
N VAL A 255 19.73 8.36 -13.76
CA VAL A 255 19.40 9.13 -12.54
C VAL A 255 18.93 8.25 -11.39
N ARG A 256 18.10 7.21 -11.68
CA ARG A 256 17.62 6.27 -10.66
C ARG A 256 18.75 5.38 -10.16
N TYR A 257 19.64 4.94 -11.04
CA TYR A 257 20.81 4.15 -10.66
C TYR A 257 21.73 4.92 -9.74
N HIS A 258 22.03 6.17 -10.07
CA HIS A 258 22.85 7.02 -9.23
C HIS A 258 22.20 7.29 -7.88
N PHE A 259 20.90 7.59 -7.85
CA PHE A 259 20.17 7.82 -6.62
C PHE A 259 20.20 6.62 -5.66
N CYS A 260 19.79 5.43 -6.11
CA CYS A 260 19.78 4.25 -5.24
C CYS A 260 21.18 3.88 -4.75
N ARG A 261 22.18 3.94 -5.63
CA ARG A 261 23.58 3.63 -5.28
C ARG A 261 24.11 4.56 -4.21
N GLU A 262 23.94 5.87 -4.38
CA GLU A 262 24.34 6.86 -3.38
C GLU A 262 23.75 6.56 -2.01
N LYS A 263 22.51 6.07 -1.95
CA LYS A 263 21.83 5.76 -0.68
C LYS A 263 22.19 4.39 -0.11
N VAL A 264 22.66 3.46 -0.92
CA VAL A 264 23.22 2.18 -0.46
C VAL A 264 24.63 2.34 0.09
N GLU A 265 25.42 3.29 -0.45
CA GLU A 265 26.79 3.57 -0.01
C GLU A 265 26.87 4.53 1.20
N SER A 266 25.83 5.33 1.47
CA SER A 266 25.74 6.31 2.56
C SER A 266 25.15 5.74 3.84
#